data_00b3d814f0229c0ea0b7535a1fd6c397
#
_entry.id   00b3d814f0229c0ea0b7535a1fd6c397
#
_cell.length_a   1.000
_cell.length_b   1.000
_cell.length_c   1.000
_cell.angle_alpha   90.00
_cell.angle_beta   90.00
_cell.angle_gamma   90.00
#
_symmetry.space_group_name_H-M   'P 1'
#
loop_
_entity.id
_entity.type
_entity.pdbx_description
1 polymer ?
#
loop_
_entity_poly.entity_id
_entity_poly.type
_entity_poly.pdbx_seq_one_letter_code
_entity_poly.pdbx_strand_id
1 'polypeptide(L)'
;FGVVYDDLRTLNFYGELKADFTKNITIGLNGTFSKFFTTYQEEAWNLPSIKLGATINVNITKKWFAGANVFYVGERKDVVYKQSMIAIFPPAYYPETTNLKSYFDANFNIGYQHSERLTGFLKLNNIANQSYQKWMNYPVQGLQVLLGASYKFDF
;
A
#
# COMPACT_ATOMS: atom_id res chain seq x y z
N PHE A 1 -11.33 10.05 -15.55
CA PHE A 1 -11.74 8.85 -14.79
C PHE A 1 -13.01 8.30 -15.41
N GLY A 2 -13.01 7.03 -15.81
CA GLY A 2 -14.20 6.30 -16.21
C GLY A 2 -14.55 5.26 -15.13
N VAL A 3 -15.82 5.03 -14.91
CA VAL A 3 -16.29 3.92 -14.07
C VAL A 3 -16.58 2.74 -14.97
N VAL A 4 -16.07 1.58 -14.60
CA VAL A 4 -16.26 0.32 -15.31
C VAL A 4 -17.00 -0.64 -14.39
N TYR A 5 -18.01 -1.32 -14.91
CA TYR A 5 -18.79 -2.32 -14.19
C TYR A 5 -18.51 -3.69 -14.74
N ASP A 6 -18.32 -4.67 -13.88
CA ASP A 6 -18.16 -6.07 -14.26
C ASP A 6 -18.62 -7.01 -13.13
N ASP A 7 -18.98 -8.24 -13.51
CA ASP A 7 -19.17 -9.34 -12.57
C ASP A 7 -17.83 -10.04 -12.36
N LEU A 8 -17.17 -9.72 -11.24
CA LEU A 8 -15.84 -10.20 -10.91
C LEU A 8 -15.90 -11.39 -9.93
N ARG A 9 -15.40 -12.54 -10.33
CA ARG A 9 -15.12 -13.65 -9.40
C ARG A 9 -13.65 -13.62 -9.00
N THR A 10 -13.38 -13.82 -7.71
CA THR A 10 -12.03 -13.80 -7.17
C THR A 10 -11.75 -15.04 -6.35
N LEU A 11 -10.63 -15.70 -6.61
CA LEU A 11 -10.07 -16.74 -5.76
C LEU A 11 -8.89 -16.15 -5.00
N ASN A 12 -9.00 -16.10 -3.66
CA ASN A 12 -7.99 -15.55 -2.78
C ASN A 12 -7.39 -16.63 -1.89
N PHE A 13 -6.06 -16.66 -1.81
CA PHE A 13 -5.30 -17.37 -0.79
C PHE A 13 -4.62 -16.33 0.10
N TYR A 14 -4.96 -16.36 1.38
CA TYR A 14 -4.35 -15.50 2.38
C TYR A 14 -3.60 -16.33 3.41
N GLY A 15 -2.40 -15.89 3.77
CA GLY A 15 -1.61 -16.46 4.84
C GLY A 15 -1.05 -15.37 5.74
N GLU A 16 -1.02 -15.64 7.04
CA GLU A 16 -0.43 -14.76 8.04
C GLU A 16 0.37 -15.58 9.06
N LEU A 17 1.55 -15.08 9.40
CA LEU A 17 2.40 -15.59 10.47
C LEU A 17 2.76 -14.43 11.40
N LYS A 18 2.50 -14.61 12.70
CA LYS A 18 2.93 -13.68 13.73
C LYS A 18 3.68 -14.43 14.80
N ALA A 19 4.85 -13.94 15.17
CA ALA A 19 5.70 -14.55 16.17
C ALA A 19 6.30 -13.50 17.10
N ASP A 20 6.29 -13.79 18.39
CA ASP A 20 7.04 -13.06 19.40
C ASP A 20 8.44 -13.67 19.46
N PHE A 21 9.39 -13.04 18.74
CA PHE A 21 10.78 -13.50 18.68
C PHE A 21 11.45 -13.36 20.07
N THR A 22 11.10 -12.31 20.79
CA THR A 22 11.43 -12.12 22.20
C THR A 22 10.25 -11.46 22.90
N LYS A 23 10.32 -11.29 24.24
CA LYS A 23 9.32 -10.51 25.02
C LYS A 23 9.13 -9.08 24.51
N ASN A 24 10.11 -8.57 23.77
CA ASN A 24 10.15 -7.18 23.31
C ASN A 24 10.07 -7.02 21.80
N ILE A 25 10.12 -8.12 21.03
CA ILE A 25 10.15 -8.08 19.56
C ILE A 25 9.07 -9.00 19.01
N THR A 26 8.15 -8.42 18.28
CA THR A 26 7.10 -9.14 17.53
C THR A 26 7.33 -8.94 16.04
N ILE A 27 7.29 -10.02 15.27
CA ILE A 27 7.43 -10.02 13.82
C ILE A 27 6.13 -10.56 13.24
N GLY A 28 5.63 -9.92 12.20
CA GLY A 28 4.47 -10.35 11.43
C GLY A 28 4.83 -10.44 9.94
N LEU A 29 4.35 -11.49 9.28
CA LEU A 29 4.41 -11.67 7.84
C LEU A 29 3.02 -11.98 7.36
N ASN A 30 2.61 -11.40 6.24
CA ASN A 30 1.35 -11.74 5.59
C ASN A 30 1.50 -11.75 4.07
N GLY A 31 0.63 -12.51 3.42
CA GLY A 31 0.60 -12.58 1.98
C GLY A 31 -0.79 -12.88 1.45
N THR A 32 -1.14 -12.24 0.36
CA THR A 32 -2.37 -12.53 -0.38
C THR A 32 -2.01 -12.83 -1.82
N PHE A 33 -2.50 -13.95 -2.33
CA PHE A 33 -2.46 -14.32 -3.73
C PHE A 33 -3.88 -14.35 -4.26
N SER A 34 -4.13 -13.59 -5.31
CA SER A 34 -5.47 -13.43 -5.89
C SER A 34 -5.47 -13.81 -7.35
N LYS A 35 -6.49 -14.55 -7.76
CA LYS A 35 -6.80 -14.77 -9.17
C LYS A 35 -8.18 -14.20 -9.48
N PHE A 36 -8.23 -13.36 -10.48
CA PHE A 36 -9.42 -12.64 -10.88
C PHE A 36 -9.99 -13.25 -12.17
N PHE A 37 -11.32 -13.31 -12.27
CA PHE A 37 -12.05 -13.77 -13.44
C PHE A 37 -13.10 -12.73 -13.75
N THR A 38 -12.90 -12.02 -14.83
CA THR A 38 -13.79 -10.98 -15.36
C THR A 38 -14.84 -11.61 -16.27
N THR A 39 -15.99 -10.97 -16.42
CA THR A 39 -17.07 -11.44 -17.32
C THR A 39 -17.16 -10.57 -18.57
N TYR A 40 -17.11 -9.27 -18.42
CA TYR A 40 -17.29 -8.31 -19.51
C TYR A 40 -16.02 -7.52 -19.84
N GLN A 41 -15.10 -7.42 -18.88
CA GLN A 41 -13.85 -6.71 -19.05
C GLN A 41 -12.73 -7.67 -19.47
N GLU A 42 -11.77 -7.18 -20.26
CA GLU A 42 -10.59 -7.96 -20.66
C GLU A 42 -9.68 -8.28 -19.46
N GLU A 43 -9.62 -7.38 -18.49
CA GLU A 43 -8.72 -7.47 -17.35
C GLU A 43 -9.38 -6.99 -16.06
N ALA A 44 -8.88 -7.49 -14.95
CA ALA A 44 -9.22 -6.99 -13.61
C ALA A 44 -8.39 -5.73 -13.31
N TRP A 45 -8.87 -4.58 -13.75
CA TRP A 45 -8.14 -3.31 -13.73
C TRP A 45 -7.68 -2.91 -12.34
N ASN A 46 -6.39 -2.61 -12.22
CA ASN A 46 -5.69 -2.16 -11.03
C ASN A 46 -5.77 -3.11 -9.81
N LEU A 47 -6.07 -4.38 -10.02
CA LEU A 47 -6.11 -5.40 -8.99
C LEU A 47 -4.84 -6.25 -9.03
N PRO A 48 -3.95 -6.15 -8.00
CA PRO A 48 -2.72 -6.93 -7.97
C PRO A 48 -2.99 -8.38 -7.58
N SER A 49 -2.37 -9.30 -8.30
CA SER A 49 -2.43 -10.74 -7.98
C SER A 49 -1.62 -11.13 -6.75
N ILE A 50 -0.65 -10.29 -6.34
CA ILE A 50 0.22 -10.56 -5.20
C ILE A 50 0.31 -9.32 -4.32
N LYS A 51 0.07 -9.51 -3.01
CA LYS A 51 0.35 -8.53 -1.97
C LYS A 51 1.10 -9.24 -0.84
N LEU A 52 2.23 -8.68 -0.43
CA LEU A 52 3.01 -9.19 0.69
C LEU A 52 3.22 -8.09 1.71
N GLY A 53 3.28 -8.46 2.97
CA GLY A 53 3.56 -7.53 4.06
C GLY A 53 4.48 -8.14 5.10
N ALA A 54 5.36 -7.32 5.65
CA ALA A 54 6.19 -7.66 6.79
C ALA A 54 6.14 -6.53 7.80
N THR A 55 6.04 -6.87 9.07
CA THR A 55 6.03 -5.92 10.19
C THR A 55 7.00 -6.35 11.27
N ILE A 56 7.62 -5.39 11.92
CA ILE A 56 8.38 -5.59 13.13
C ILE A 56 7.99 -4.53 14.14
N ASN A 57 7.73 -4.94 15.37
CA ASN A 57 7.49 -4.05 16.50
C ASN A 57 8.47 -4.39 17.60
N VAL A 58 9.08 -3.36 18.19
CA VAL A 58 10.12 -3.48 19.19
C VAL A 58 9.82 -2.56 20.36
N ASN A 59 9.74 -3.12 21.56
CA ASN A 59 9.78 -2.37 22.81
C ASN A 59 11.24 -2.22 23.23
N ILE A 60 11.87 -1.09 22.89
CA ILE A 60 13.30 -0.83 23.15
C ILE A 60 13.55 -0.72 24.66
N THR A 61 12.66 -0.02 25.34
CA THR A 61 12.61 0.09 26.80
C THR A 61 11.15 0.13 27.26
N LYS A 62 10.90 0.31 28.55
CA LYS A 62 9.54 0.53 29.08
C LYS A 62 8.85 1.78 28.53
N LYS A 63 9.63 2.74 27.99
CA LYS A 63 9.12 4.03 27.49
C LYS A 63 9.34 4.21 25.99
N TRP A 64 10.30 3.54 25.39
CA TRP A 64 10.62 3.66 23.98
C TRP A 64 10.14 2.46 23.19
N PHE A 65 9.41 2.70 22.14
CA PHE A 65 8.98 1.67 21.19
C PHE A 65 9.22 2.13 19.75
N ALA A 66 9.46 1.18 18.89
CA ALA A 66 9.63 1.42 17.46
C ALA A 66 8.91 0.34 16.66
N GLY A 67 8.55 0.68 15.44
CA GLY A 67 7.96 -0.25 14.50
C GLY A 67 8.39 0.06 13.09
N ALA A 68 8.45 -0.96 12.27
CA ALA A 68 8.61 -0.82 10.83
C ALA A 68 7.65 -1.76 10.11
N ASN A 69 7.20 -1.33 8.95
CA ASN A 69 6.48 -2.19 8.04
C ASN A 69 6.98 -2.00 6.61
N VAL A 70 6.99 -3.08 5.87
CA VAL A 70 7.28 -3.10 4.45
C VAL A 70 6.14 -3.83 3.78
N PHE A 71 5.63 -3.30 2.69
CA PHE A 71 4.66 -4.01 1.86
C PHE A 71 5.07 -3.98 0.39
N TYR A 72 4.77 -5.07 -0.27
CA TYR A 72 4.97 -5.27 -1.69
C TYR A 72 3.63 -5.46 -2.37
N VAL A 73 3.45 -4.77 -3.49
CA VAL A 73 2.30 -4.92 -4.38
C VAL A 73 2.79 -5.33 -5.75
N GLY A 74 2.28 -6.45 -6.23
CA GLY A 74 2.62 -6.99 -7.54
C GLY A 74 2.17 -6.09 -8.68
N GLU A 75 2.61 -6.45 -9.87
CA GLU A 75 2.22 -5.80 -11.11
C GLU A 75 0.69 -5.83 -11.30
N ARG A 76 0.14 -4.78 -11.91
CA ARG A 76 -1.30 -4.62 -12.16
C ARG A 76 -1.49 -4.09 -13.57
N LYS A 77 -2.61 -4.44 -14.16
CA LYS A 77 -3.04 -3.87 -15.44
C LYS A 77 -3.94 -2.67 -15.21
N ASP A 78 -3.75 -1.64 -16.03
CA ASP A 78 -4.57 -0.44 -16.03
C ASP A 78 -4.91 -0.05 -17.47
N VAL A 79 -5.93 0.76 -17.66
CA VAL A 79 -6.36 1.20 -18.97
C VAL A 79 -6.08 2.69 -19.17
N VAL A 80 -5.46 3.01 -20.29
CA VAL A 80 -5.21 4.40 -20.71
C VAL A 80 -5.98 4.66 -22.00
N TYR A 81 -6.64 5.80 -22.05
CA TYR A 81 -7.30 6.24 -23.29
C TYR A 81 -6.34 7.11 -24.08
N LYS A 82 -5.89 6.62 -25.24
CA LYS A 82 -5.05 7.37 -26.17
C LYS A 82 -5.89 8.00 -27.25
N GLN A 83 -5.53 9.23 -27.62
CA GLN A 83 -6.15 9.91 -28.76
C GLN A 83 -5.65 9.31 -30.06
N SER A 84 -6.56 9.10 -31.01
CA SER A 84 -6.22 8.68 -32.36
C SER A 84 -5.29 9.70 -33.03
N MET A 85 -4.24 9.22 -33.68
CA MET A 85 -3.35 10.07 -34.50
C MET A 85 -4.01 10.53 -35.82
N ILE A 86 -5.14 9.95 -36.17
CA ILE A 86 -5.91 10.38 -37.35
C ILE A 86 -6.68 11.65 -36.95
N ALA A 87 -6.52 12.71 -37.74
CA ALA A 87 -7.18 13.99 -37.51
C ALA A 87 -8.69 13.86 -37.78
N ILE A 88 -9.42 13.32 -36.83
CA ILE A 88 -10.90 13.21 -36.84
C ILE A 88 -11.42 14.23 -35.84
N PHE A 89 -12.48 14.95 -36.17
CA PHE A 89 -13.17 15.83 -35.24
C PHE A 89 -14.62 15.34 -35.03
N PRO A 90 -15.06 15.06 -33.80
CA PRO A 90 -14.32 15.16 -32.52
C PRO A 90 -13.22 14.09 -32.42
N PRO A 91 -12.16 14.34 -31.60
CA PRO A 91 -11.05 13.41 -31.42
C PRO A 91 -11.54 12.03 -30.95
N ALA A 92 -11.14 10.96 -31.64
CA ALA A 92 -11.44 9.61 -31.19
C ALA A 92 -10.40 9.14 -30.17
N TYR A 93 -10.86 8.54 -29.07
CA TYR A 93 -10.04 7.94 -28.03
C TYR A 93 -10.25 6.42 -28.04
N TYR A 94 -9.17 5.67 -27.93
CA TYR A 94 -9.22 4.21 -27.83
C TYR A 94 -8.53 3.75 -26.54
N PRO A 95 -9.07 2.70 -25.89
CA PRO A 95 -8.44 2.12 -24.69
C PRO A 95 -7.17 1.37 -25.08
N GLU A 96 -6.12 1.50 -24.28
CA GLU A 96 -4.89 0.74 -24.37
C GLU A 96 -4.55 0.18 -23.00
N THR A 97 -4.33 -1.14 -22.95
CA THR A 97 -3.90 -1.80 -21.71
C THR A 97 -2.44 -1.46 -21.43
N THR A 98 -2.16 -1.04 -20.21
CA THR A 98 -0.83 -0.73 -19.74
C THR A 98 -0.54 -1.47 -18.44
N ASN A 99 0.75 -1.71 -18.15
CA ASN A 99 1.17 -2.37 -16.93
C ASN A 99 1.70 -1.33 -15.93
N LEU A 100 1.07 -1.28 -14.76
CA LEU A 100 1.62 -0.61 -13.59
C LEU A 100 2.62 -1.54 -12.92
N LYS A 101 3.87 -1.12 -12.86
CA LYS A 101 4.96 -1.90 -12.27
C LYS A 101 4.66 -2.26 -10.81
N SER A 102 5.18 -3.38 -10.38
CA SER A 102 5.22 -3.74 -8.97
C SER A 102 6.04 -2.71 -8.17
N TYR A 103 5.72 -2.58 -6.90
CA TYR A 103 6.44 -1.69 -6.00
C TYR A 103 6.49 -2.26 -4.59
N PHE A 104 7.41 -1.74 -3.80
CA PHE A 104 7.40 -1.89 -2.36
C PHE A 104 7.41 -0.51 -1.70
N ASP A 105 6.88 -0.44 -0.49
CA ASP A 105 6.91 0.76 0.33
C ASP A 105 7.31 0.36 1.75
N ALA A 106 8.11 1.18 2.39
CA ALA A 106 8.62 0.95 3.73
C ALA A 106 8.33 2.16 4.61
N ASN A 107 7.80 1.87 5.80
CA ASN A 107 7.45 2.88 6.78
C ASN A 107 8.10 2.55 8.11
N PHE A 108 8.41 3.56 8.88
CA PHE A 108 9.01 3.46 10.20
C PHE A 108 8.31 4.38 11.17
N ASN A 109 8.21 3.96 12.41
CA ASN A 109 7.74 4.79 13.50
C ASN A 109 8.57 4.56 14.76
N ILE A 110 8.78 5.61 15.51
CA ILE A 110 9.35 5.55 16.85
C ILE A 110 8.49 6.42 17.79
N GLY A 111 8.29 5.95 19.00
CA GLY A 111 7.52 6.66 20.00
C GLY A 111 8.17 6.61 21.36
N TYR A 112 7.88 7.67 22.13
CA TYR A 112 8.32 7.80 23.51
C TYR A 112 7.14 8.08 24.42
N GLN A 113 6.89 7.17 25.35
CA GLN A 113 5.87 7.32 26.37
C GLN A 113 6.44 8.11 27.56
N HIS A 114 6.17 9.41 27.58
CA HIS A 114 6.63 10.28 28.66
C HIS A 114 5.94 9.94 30.00
N SER A 115 4.63 9.78 29.96
CA SER A 115 3.80 9.36 31.09
C SER A 115 2.70 8.39 30.60
N GLU A 116 1.86 7.90 31.52
CA GLU A 116 0.70 7.06 31.15
C GLU A 116 -0.29 7.78 30.21
N ARG A 117 -0.26 9.11 30.22
CA ARG A 117 -1.18 9.97 29.46
C ARG A 117 -0.56 10.60 28.21
N LEU A 118 0.77 10.81 28.19
CA LEU A 118 1.45 11.56 27.13
C LEU A 118 2.45 10.68 26.39
N THR A 119 2.25 10.58 25.07
CA THR A 119 3.15 9.87 24.15
C THR A 119 3.51 10.79 22.98
N GLY A 120 4.81 11.00 22.74
CA GLY A 120 5.32 11.62 21.51
C GLY A 120 5.68 10.57 20.49
N PHE A 121 5.57 10.90 19.20
CA PHE A 121 5.93 9.97 18.12
C PHE A 121 6.48 10.69 16.89
N LEU A 122 7.34 9.98 16.18
CA LEU A 122 7.81 10.31 14.83
C LEU A 122 7.44 9.18 13.88
N LYS A 123 6.86 9.51 12.71
CA LYS A 123 6.57 8.54 11.66
C LYS A 123 7.24 8.98 10.37
N LEU A 124 7.84 8.02 9.68
CA LEU A 124 8.44 8.17 8.37
C LEU A 124 7.70 7.24 7.41
N ASN A 125 7.06 7.81 6.38
CA ASN A 125 6.38 7.02 5.36
C ASN A 125 7.15 7.10 4.05
N ASN A 126 7.10 6.03 3.27
CA ASN A 126 7.83 5.89 2.01
C ASN A 126 9.32 6.20 2.19
N ILE A 127 9.99 5.50 3.14
CA ILE A 127 11.40 5.74 3.47
C ILE A 127 12.31 5.49 2.27
N ALA A 128 11.93 4.54 1.40
CA ALA A 128 12.66 4.25 0.17
C ALA A 128 12.51 5.36 -0.88
N ASN A 129 11.69 6.38 -0.61
CA ASN A 129 11.40 7.51 -1.49
C ASN A 129 11.04 7.06 -2.92
N GLN A 130 10.31 5.96 -3.03
CA GLN A 130 9.90 5.44 -4.33
C GLN A 130 8.75 6.26 -4.90
N SER A 131 8.86 6.60 -6.18
CA SER A 131 7.80 7.23 -6.95
C SER A 131 7.03 6.15 -7.70
N TYR A 132 6.17 5.40 -7.00
CA TYR A 132 5.30 4.42 -7.63
C TYR A 132 3.91 5.02 -7.90
N GLN A 133 3.19 4.40 -8.81
CA GLN A 133 1.83 4.84 -9.17
C GLN A 133 0.81 3.85 -8.63
N LYS A 134 -0.18 4.35 -7.89
CA LYS A 134 -1.36 3.56 -7.48
C LYS A 134 -2.35 3.40 -8.64
N TRP A 135 -2.45 4.42 -9.45
CA TRP A 135 -3.22 4.51 -10.69
C TRP A 135 -2.34 5.15 -11.75
N MET A 136 -2.56 4.84 -12.99
CA MET A 136 -1.78 5.44 -14.08
C MET A 136 -1.83 6.97 -14.01
N ASN A 137 -0.66 7.61 -14.08
CA ASN A 137 -0.45 9.07 -13.95
C ASN A 137 -0.73 9.66 -12.54
N TYR A 138 -0.93 8.82 -11.52
CA TYR A 138 -1.10 9.25 -10.13
C TYR A 138 0.02 8.70 -9.24
N PRO A 139 1.21 9.34 -9.26
CA PRO A 139 2.30 8.95 -8.40
C PRO A 139 1.98 9.27 -6.95
N VAL A 140 2.50 8.46 -6.05
CA VAL A 140 2.43 8.73 -4.62
C VAL A 140 3.41 9.83 -4.23
N GLN A 141 3.17 10.43 -3.07
CA GLN A 141 4.13 11.35 -2.46
C GLN A 141 5.40 10.59 -2.07
N GLY A 142 6.55 11.24 -2.20
CA GLY A 142 7.83 10.72 -1.75
C GLY A 142 7.90 10.55 -0.22
N LEU A 143 9.10 10.61 0.34
CA LEU A 143 9.31 10.52 1.79
C LEU A 143 8.48 11.55 2.54
N GLN A 144 7.70 11.06 3.51
CA GLN A 144 6.89 11.90 4.40
C GLN A 144 7.38 11.74 5.84
N VAL A 145 7.47 12.86 6.55
CA VAL A 145 7.84 12.93 7.96
C VAL A 145 6.68 13.51 8.74
N LEU A 146 6.22 12.82 9.75
CA LEU A 146 5.17 13.26 10.67
C LEU A 146 5.66 13.19 12.10
N LEU A 147 5.64 14.32 12.79
CA LEU A 147 5.88 14.43 14.22
C LEU A 147 4.57 14.76 14.93
N GLY A 148 4.29 14.10 16.05
CA GLY A 148 3.07 14.33 16.78
C GLY A 148 3.13 13.87 18.24
N ALA A 149 2.08 14.20 18.98
CA ALA A 149 1.86 13.75 20.33
C ALA A 149 0.41 13.31 20.52
N SER A 150 0.21 12.33 21.38
CA SER A 150 -1.10 11.85 21.84
C SER A 150 -1.22 12.07 23.33
N TYR A 151 -2.34 12.65 23.76
CA TYR A 151 -2.67 12.83 25.16
C TYR A 151 -3.99 12.15 25.48
N LYS A 152 -4.01 11.34 26.56
CA LYS A 152 -5.19 10.64 27.05
C LYS A 152 -5.83 11.47 28.17
N PHE A 153 -7.07 11.91 27.92
CA PHE A 153 -7.88 12.57 28.95
C PHE A 153 -8.69 11.51 29.70
N ASP A 154 -8.65 11.55 31.04
CA ASP A 154 -9.54 10.79 31.91
C ASP A 154 -10.61 11.77 32.41
N PHE A 155 -11.86 11.49 32.11
CA PHE A 155 -13.04 12.21 32.61
C PHE A 155 -13.71 11.40 33.70
#